data_eb884e2439eb2d9777ad571b20a273a8
#
_entry.id   eb884e2439eb2d9777ad571b20a273a8
#
_cell.length_a   1.000
_cell.length_b   1.000
_cell.length_c   1.000
_cell.angle_alpha   90.00
_cell.angle_beta   90.00
_cell.angle_gamma   90.00
#
_symmetry.space_group_name_H-M   'P 1'
#
loop_
_entity.id
_entity.type
_entity.pdbx_description
1 polymer ?
#
loop_
_entity_poly.entity_id
_entity_poly.type
_entity_poly.pdbx_seq_one_letter_code
_entity_poly.pdbx_strand_id
1 'polypeptide(L)'
;VILGVWAITNKVKKFSRDVFGTDNIVDGIHRQADLAAETPKSVSGMTRLMEPQIMRDFPDFSWEEFKHRAENMLTSALLAITNGDVTKIWNASDAVKEQIRNRIEDNEAAGICENYEQIKIHQTEISNYHKEKGTCVITIQSAVEYFYSKVRDGKVIDGSKERKTQTKYNTELIYIQDSDLAEFDHAIGMSCPNCGAPIKTLGEMRCEYCGTKVTPVNTKVWSLHKIYEVGSRRL
;
A
#
# COMPACT_ATOMS: atom_id res chain seq x y z
N VAL A 1 47.63 20.59 17.38
CA VAL A 1 46.45 19.72 17.31
C VAL A 1 45.16 20.55 17.41
N ILE A 2 45.01 21.51 18.33
CA ILE A 2 43.81 22.34 18.57
C ILE A 2 43.44 23.20 17.36
N LEU A 3 44.41 23.85 16.69
CA LEU A 3 44.20 24.68 15.50
C LEU A 3 43.67 23.85 14.29
N GLY A 4 44.13 22.60 14.14
CA GLY A 4 43.67 21.75 13.07
C GLY A 4 42.20 21.30 13.24
N VAL A 5 41.81 20.98 14.46
CA VAL A 5 40.43 20.59 14.79
C VAL A 5 39.49 21.80 14.57
N TRP A 6 39.89 22.99 14.98
CA TRP A 6 39.12 24.22 14.76
C TRP A 6 38.93 24.55 13.28
N ALA A 7 39.97 24.39 12.46
CA ALA A 7 39.85 24.63 11.01
C ALA A 7 38.93 23.61 10.31
N ILE A 8 38.95 22.33 10.73
CA ILE A 8 38.10 21.28 10.20
C ILE A 8 36.62 21.56 10.60
N THR A 9 36.35 21.88 11.86
CA THR A 9 35.00 22.17 12.33
C THR A 9 34.41 23.40 11.63
N ASN A 10 35.19 24.45 11.38
CA ASN A 10 34.73 25.62 10.65
C ASN A 10 34.45 25.33 9.17
N LYS A 11 35.26 24.48 8.52
CA LYS A 11 34.99 24.04 7.14
C LYS A 11 33.74 23.21 7.05
N VAL A 12 33.51 22.29 7.99
CA VAL A 12 32.30 21.46 8.07
C VAL A 12 31.05 22.33 8.31
N LYS A 13 31.12 23.29 9.24
CA LYS A 13 30.04 24.23 9.48
C LYS A 13 29.73 25.12 8.26
N LYS A 14 30.78 25.60 7.57
CA LYS A 14 30.60 26.39 6.35
C LYS A 14 29.94 25.57 5.26
N PHE A 15 30.42 24.35 5.02
CA PHE A 15 29.81 23.43 4.05
C PHE A 15 28.35 23.11 4.40
N SER A 16 28.06 22.82 5.67
CA SER A 16 26.71 22.55 6.14
C SER A 16 25.78 23.75 5.94
N ARG A 17 26.28 24.97 6.19
CA ARG A 17 25.53 26.22 5.99
C ARG A 17 25.28 26.50 4.52
N ASP A 18 26.28 26.28 3.67
CA ASP A 18 26.19 26.54 2.22
C ASP A 18 25.24 25.53 1.51
N VAL A 19 25.19 24.27 1.98
CA VAL A 19 24.40 23.19 1.36
C VAL A 19 23.01 23.04 2.01
N PHE A 20 22.94 23.13 3.33
CA PHE A 20 21.72 22.81 4.10
C PHE A 20 21.10 24.02 4.82
N GLY A 21 21.81 25.19 4.81
CA GLY A 21 21.36 26.38 5.51
C GLY A 21 21.43 26.30 7.04
N THR A 22 22.14 25.31 7.59
CA THR A 22 22.32 25.09 9.04
C THR A 22 23.78 24.82 9.38
N ASP A 23 24.18 25.12 10.61
CA ASP A 23 25.55 24.90 11.09
C ASP A 23 25.83 23.43 11.42
N ASN A 24 24.81 22.58 11.49
CA ASN A 24 24.90 21.17 11.81
C ASN A 24 24.43 20.32 10.62
N ILE A 25 25.31 19.42 10.11
CA ILE A 25 25.00 18.56 8.98
C ILE A 25 23.81 17.63 9.30
N VAL A 26 23.73 17.11 10.52
CA VAL A 26 22.64 16.20 10.94
C VAL A 26 21.28 16.92 10.88
N ASP A 27 21.21 18.13 11.42
CA ASP A 27 19.99 18.96 11.37
C ASP A 27 19.65 19.36 9.94
N GLY A 28 20.68 19.59 9.10
CA GLY A 28 20.52 19.86 7.68
C GLY A 28 19.91 18.69 6.92
N ILE A 29 20.38 17.47 7.16
CA ILE A 29 19.85 16.24 6.57
C ILE A 29 18.41 15.99 7.03
N HIS A 30 18.13 16.14 8.33
CA HIS A 30 16.76 16.00 8.86
C HIS A 30 15.81 17.03 8.24
N ARG A 31 16.21 18.30 8.18
CA ARG A 31 15.40 19.35 7.56
C ARG A 31 15.13 19.09 6.08
N GLN A 32 16.12 18.59 5.34
CA GLN A 32 15.94 18.25 3.94
C GLN A 32 15.03 17.03 3.75
N ALA A 33 15.13 16.03 4.62
CA ALA A 33 14.23 14.88 4.64
C ALA A 33 12.78 15.31 4.98
N ASP A 34 12.61 16.20 5.95
CA ASP A 34 11.31 16.78 6.31
C ASP A 34 10.70 17.57 5.15
N LEU A 35 11.48 18.45 4.51
CA LEU A 35 11.03 19.20 3.33
C LEU A 35 10.66 18.28 2.17
N ALA A 36 11.44 17.22 1.95
CA ALA A 36 11.12 16.23 0.95
C ALA A 36 9.83 15.48 1.30
N ALA A 37 9.60 15.14 2.56
CA ALA A 37 8.37 14.49 3.02
C ALA A 37 7.12 15.40 2.90
N GLU A 38 7.29 16.71 3.07
CA GLU A 38 6.19 17.70 2.95
C GLU A 38 5.91 18.13 1.50
N THR A 39 6.82 17.83 0.57
CA THR A 39 6.68 18.24 -0.83
C THR A 39 5.67 17.35 -1.57
N PRO A 40 4.66 17.93 -2.27
CA PRO A 40 3.71 17.17 -3.07
C PRO A 40 4.40 16.25 -4.08
N LYS A 41 3.91 15.02 -4.21
CA LYS A 41 4.46 14.01 -5.12
C LYS A 41 3.64 13.96 -6.41
N SER A 42 4.31 13.87 -7.54
CA SER A 42 3.66 13.56 -8.81
C SER A 42 3.65 12.05 -9.05
N VAL A 43 2.56 11.55 -9.63
CA VAL A 43 2.41 10.15 -10.00
C VAL A 43 2.90 9.89 -11.42
N SER A 44 3.15 8.61 -11.72
CA SER A 44 3.50 8.15 -13.06
C SER A 44 2.24 8.10 -13.91
N GLY A 45 2.04 9.10 -14.77
CA GLY A 45 0.83 9.26 -15.58
C GLY A 45 0.86 8.42 -16.86
N MET A 46 0.63 7.12 -16.76
CA MET A 46 0.57 6.19 -17.89
C MET A 46 -0.86 5.83 -18.32
N THR A 47 -1.88 6.42 -17.68
CA THR A 47 -3.30 6.11 -17.94
C THR A 47 -3.65 6.20 -19.42
N ARG A 48 -3.28 7.27 -20.10
CA ARG A 48 -3.58 7.46 -21.52
C ARG A 48 -3.02 6.38 -22.44
N LEU A 49 -1.91 5.74 -22.06
CA LEU A 49 -1.27 4.67 -22.82
C LEU A 49 -1.81 3.29 -22.45
N MET A 50 -2.12 3.07 -21.17
CA MET A 50 -2.48 1.76 -20.63
C MET A 50 -3.99 1.49 -20.73
N GLU A 51 -4.84 2.49 -20.53
CA GLU A 51 -6.29 2.36 -20.58
C GLU A 51 -6.80 1.71 -21.88
N PRO A 52 -6.37 2.12 -23.10
CA PRO A 52 -6.80 1.47 -24.33
C PRO A 52 -6.33 0.01 -24.46
N GLN A 53 -5.22 -0.35 -23.79
CA GLN A 53 -4.73 -1.73 -23.76
C GLN A 53 -5.59 -2.59 -22.84
N ILE A 54 -5.91 -2.05 -21.66
CA ILE A 54 -6.77 -2.70 -20.69
C ILE A 54 -8.18 -2.91 -21.26
N MET A 55 -8.75 -1.91 -21.91
CA MET A 55 -10.08 -1.99 -22.54
C MET A 55 -10.16 -3.03 -23.66
N ARG A 56 -9.06 -3.31 -24.35
CA ARG A 56 -9.02 -4.41 -25.35
C ARG A 56 -9.13 -5.79 -24.69
N ASP A 57 -8.49 -5.96 -23.53
CA ASP A 57 -8.53 -7.22 -22.78
C ASP A 57 -9.79 -7.32 -21.91
N PHE A 58 -10.33 -6.19 -21.48
CA PHE A 58 -11.50 -6.06 -20.59
C PHE A 58 -12.43 -4.94 -21.12
N PRO A 59 -13.37 -5.25 -22.02
CA PRO A 59 -14.26 -4.25 -22.63
C PRO A 59 -15.11 -3.46 -21.64
N ASP A 60 -15.43 -4.08 -20.50
CA ASP A 60 -16.21 -3.45 -19.42
C ASP A 60 -15.36 -2.64 -18.43
N PHE A 61 -14.07 -2.44 -18.72
CA PHE A 61 -13.17 -1.66 -17.87
C PHE A 61 -13.56 -0.19 -17.88
N SER A 62 -13.74 0.39 -16.70
CA SER A 62 -13.98 1.81 -16.48
C SER A 62 -12.86 2.38 -15.61
N TRP A 63 -12.05 3.29 -16.17
CA TRP A 63 -10.96 3.90 -15.41
C TRP A 63 -11.46 4.65 -14.18
N GLU A 64 -12.52 5.41 -14.28
CA GLU A 64 -13.05 6.17 -13.14
C GLU A 64 -13.51 5.26 -11.99
N GLU A 65 -14.15 4.12 -12.31
CA GLU A 65 -14.54 3.14 -11.31
C GLU A 65 -13.31 2.50 -10.64
N PHE A 66 -12.31 2.10 -11.42
CA PHE A 66 -11.08 1.49 -10.90
C PHE A 66 -10.27 2.46 -10.07
N LYS A 67 -10.20 3.72 -10.47
CA LYS A 67 -9.58 4.80 -9.71
C LYS A 67 -10.20 4.95 -8.33
N HIS A 68 -11.52 5.13 -8.25
CA HIS A 68 -12.22 5.24 -6.98
C HIS A 68 -12.08 3.99 -6.11
N ARG A 69 -12.10 2.81 -6.75
CA ARG A 69 -11.88 1.54 -6.05
C ARG A 69 -10.49 1.46 -5.44
N ALA A 70 -9.43 1.80 -6.18
CA ALA A 70 -8.05 1.80 -5.69
C ALA A 70 -7.85 2.83 -4.56
N GLU A 71 -8.43 4.03 -4.69
CA GLU A 71 -8.40 5.06 -3.66
C GLU A 71 -9.07 4.62 -2.36
N ASN A 72 -10.24 3.98 -2.46
CA ASN A 72 -10.97 3.42 -1.31
C ASN A 72 -10.20 2.27 -0.65
N MET A 73 -9.60 1.37 -1.44
CA MET A 73 -8.79 0.27 -0.93
C MET A 73 -7.57 0.78 -0.18
N LEU A 74 -6.84 1.75 -0.75
CA LEU A 74 -5.68 2.38 -0.11
C LEU A 74 -6.08 3.06 1.20
N THR A 75 -7.12 3.88 1.18
CA THR A 75 -7.60 4.58 2.38
C THR A 75 -8.04 3.60 3.46
N SER A 76 -8.79 2.54 3.10
CA SER A 76 -9.25 1.53 4.06
C SER A 76 -8.08 0.74 4.66
N ALA A 77 -7.03 0.46 3.88
CA ALA A 77 -5.84 -0.22 4.36
C ALA A 77 -5.05 0.63 5.39
N LEU A 78 -4.86 1.92 5.13
CA LEU A 78 -4.21 2.84 6.07
C LEU A 78 -5.03 3.02 7.36
N LEU A 79 -6.36 3.14 7.23
CA LEU A 79 -7.27 3.22 8.37
C LEU A 79 -7.34 1.91 9.16
N ALA A 80 -7.18 0.74 8.51
CA ALA A 80 -7.11 -0.54 9.19
C ALA A 80 -5.92 -0.62 10.15
N ILE A 81 -4.75 -0.10 9.73
CA ILE A 81 -3.56 -0.01 10.59
C ILE A 81 -3.84 0.92 11.78
N THR A 82 -4.41 2.10 11.53
CA THR A 82 -4.73 3.08 12.58
C THR A 82 -5.72 2.52 13.62
N ASN A 83 -6.72 1.75 13.15
CA ASN A 83 -7.78 1.23 14.02
C ASN A 83 -7.48 -0.16 14.59
N GLY A 84 -6.38 -0.80 14.20
CA GLY A 84 -6.07 -2.17 14.58
C GLY A 84 -7.08 -3.22 14.06
N ASP A 85 -7.74 -2.96 12.92
CA ASP A 85 -8.85 -3.78 12.45
C ASP A 85 -8.77 -4.07 10.94
N VAL A 86 -8.28 -5.26 10.60
CA VAL A 86 -8.14 -5.73 9.20
C VAL A 86 -9.47 -6.08 8.52
N THR A 87 -10.55 -6.24 9.28
CA THR A 87 -11.86 -6.65 8.71
C THR A 87 -12.47 -5.56 7.85
N LYS A 88 -12.04 -4.32 8.03
CA LYS A 88 -12.51 -3.14 7.28
C LYS A 88 -11.87 -2.96 5.91
N ILE A 89 -10.88 -3.78 5.56
CA ILE A 89 -10.24 -3.70 4.25
C ILE A 89 -11.13 -4.44 3.25
N TRP A 90 -11.77 -3.67 2.38
CA TRP A 90 -12.70 -4.22 1.42
C TRP A 90 -11.97 -4.85 0.24
N ASN A 91 -12.41 -6.07 -0.16
CA ASN A 91 -11.96 -6.80 -1.37
C ASN A 91 -10.43 -6.94 -1.50
N ALA A 92 -9.74 -7.13 -0.38
CA ALA A 92 -8.31 -7.42 -0.34
C ALA A 92 -8.06 -8.93 -0.37
N SER A 93 -6.97 -9.33 -1.03
CA SER A 93 -6.46 -10.70 -0.95
C SER A 93 -6.07 -11.05 0.49
N ASP A 94 -6.02 -12.35 0.78
CA ASP A 94 -5.60 -12.80 2.11
C ASP A 94 -4.15 -12.40 2.40
N ALA A 95 -3.29 -12.35 1.38
CA ALA A 95 -1.91 -11.87 1.50
C ALA A 95 -1.83 -10.41 1.99
N VAL A 96 -2.67 -9.51 1.46
CA VAL A 96 -2.71 -8.10 1.91
C VAL A 96 -3.26 -8.00 3.33
N LYS A 97 -4.32 -8.77 3.65
CA LYS A 97 -4.88 -8.80 5.00
C LYS A 97 -3.86 -9.31 6.01
N GLU A 98 -3.11 -10.35 5.65
CA GLU A 98 -2.06 -10.91 6.49
C GLU A 98 -0.91 -9.93 6.71
N GLN A 99 -0.45 -9.27 5.65
CA GLN A 99 0.59 -8.22 5.75
C GLN A 99 0.18 -7.10 6.72
N ILE A 100 -1.06 -6.63 6.63
CA ILE A 100 -1.56 -5.57 7.52
C ILE A 100 -1.77 -6.09 8.93
N ARG A 101 -2.26 -7.33 9.10
CA ARG A 101 -2.41 -7.97 10.40
C ARG A 101 -1.06 -8.08 11.11
N ASN A 102 -0.05 -8.61 10.45
CA ASN A 102 1.31 -8.74 11.00
C ASN A 102 1.85 -7.37 11.45
N ARG A 103 1.62 -6.31 10.65
CA ARG A 103 2.02 -4.96 11.03
C ARG A 103 1.29 -4.44 12.28
N ILE A 104 0.00 -4.73 12.41
CA ILE A 104 -0.79 -4.36 13.60
C ILE A 104 -0.27 -5.13 14.81
N GLU A 105 -0.07 -6.44 14.70
CA GLU A 105 0.43 -7.30 15.78
C GLU A 105 1.85 -6.89 16.23
N ASP A 106 2.74 -6.57 15.30
CA ASP A 106 4.09 -6.06 15.59
C ASP A 106 4.04 -4.73 16.34
N ASN A 107 3.16 -3.82 15.94
CA ASN A 107 2.96 -2.55 16.62
C ASN A 107 2.41 -2.75 18.03
N GLU A 108 1.40 -3.61 18.21
CA GLU A 108 0.82 -3.96 19.51
C GLU A 108 1.87 -4.58 20.44
N ALA A 109 2.64 -5.56 19.95
CA ALA A 109 3.70 -6.20 20.70
C ALA A 109 4.80 -5.21 21.15
N ALA A 110 5.06 -4.17 20.35
CA ALA A 110 6.01 -3.11 20.67
C ALA A 110 5.42 -1.96 21.47
N GLY A 111 4.12 -1.99 21.82
CA GLY A 111 3.42 -0.89 22.49
C GLY A 111 3.34 0.38 21.65
N ILE A 112 3.28 0.23 20.31
CA ILE A 112 3.25 1.33 19.35
C ILE A 112 1.82 1.54 18.84
N CYS A 113 1.35 2.80 18.88
CA CYS A 113 0.17 3.25 18.16
C CYS A 113 0.63 3.92 16.86
N GLU A 114 0.27 3.34 15.73
CA GLU A 114 0.57 3.88 14.39
C GLU A 114 -0.67 4.53 13.81
N ASN A 115 -0.57 5.84 13.48
CA ASN A 115 -1.71 6.63 13.09
C ASN A 115 -1.51 7.26 11.71
N TYR A 116 -2.57 7.19 10.91
CA TYR A 116 -2.76 7.92 9.65
C TYR A 116 -4.02 8.76 9.78
N GLU A 117 -3.86 10.07 9.80
CA GLU A 117 -4.97 11.01 10.03
C GLU A 117 -5.13 11.97 8.85
N GLN A 118 -6.36 12.39 8.58
CA GLN A 118 -6.70 13.33 7.51
C GLN A 118 -6.14 12.91 6.14
N ILE A 119 -6.30 11.65 5.79
CA ILE A 119 -5.82 11.08 4.53
C ILE A 119 -6.50 11.79 3.37
N LYS A 120 -5.70 12.33 2.43
CA LYS A 120 -6.16 12.99 1.23
C LYS A 120 -5.38 12.47 0.02
N ILE A 121 -6.09 12.00 -0.99
CA ILE A 121 -5.51 11.60 -2.27
C ILE A 121 -5.61 12.77 -3.23
N HIS A 122 -4.49 13.17 -3.82
CA HIS A 122 -4.41 14.33 -4.72
C HIS A 122 -4.50 13.93 -6.18
N GLN A 123 -3.85 12.84 -6.54
CA GLN A 123 -3.78 12.36 -7.91
C GLN A 123 -3.64 10.84 -7.92
N THR A 124 -4.35 10.20 -8.84
CA THR A 124 -4.30 8.76 -9.03
C THR A 124 -4.22 8.46 -10.54
N GLU A 125 -3.26 7.63 -10.95
CA GLU A 125 -3.01 7.27 -12.34
C GLU A 125 -2.64 5.79 -12.46
N ILE A 126 -2.91 5.19 -13.61
CA ILE A 126 -2.34 3.89 -13.96
C ILE A 126 -0.84 4.10 -14.18
N SER A 127 -0.01 3.36 -13.47
CA SER A 127 1.45 3.39 -13.64
C SER A 127 1.97 2.20 -14.45
N ASN A 128 1.27 1.07 -14.43
CA ASN A 128 1.64 -0.12 -15.19
C ASN A 128 0.43 -1.03 -15.45
N TYR A 129 0.49 -1.76 -16.55
CA TYR A 129 -0.38 -2.88 -16.86
C TYR A 129 0.47 -4.04 -17.35
N HIS A 130 0.33 -5.19 -16.72
CA HIS A 130 1.09 -6.39 -17.04
C HIS A 130 0.15 -7.60 -17.18
N LYS A 131 0.43 -8.42 -18.20
CA LYS A 131 -0.31 -9.66 -18.46
C LYS A 131 0.67 -10.79 -18.65
N GLU A 132 0.56 -11.82 -17.83
CA GLU A 132 1.39 -13.02 -17.90
C GLU A 132 0.63 -14.24 -17.42
N LYS A 133 0.74 -15.35 -18.20
CA LYS A 133 0.30 -16.71 -17.80
C LYS A 133 -1.11 -16.76 -17.17
N GLY A 134 -2.09 -16.11 -17.80
CA GLY A 134 -3.47 -16.13 -17.30
C GLY A 134 -3.77 -15.20 -16.15
N THR A 135 -2.83 -14.33 -15.77
CA THR A 135 -3.03 -13.24 -14.82
C THR A 135 -2.87 -11.89 -15.48
N CYS A 136 -3.64 -10.92 -15.05
CA CYS A 136 -3.49 -9.52 -15.42
C CYS A 136 -3.33 -8.69 -14.16
N VAL A 137 -2.35 -7.80 -14.15
CA VAL A 137 -2.09 -6.91 -13.02
C VAL A 137 -2.12 -5.46 -13.49
N ILE A 138 -2.95 -4.64 -12.85
CA ILE A 138 -2.94 -3.18 -13.01
C ILE A 138 -2.29 -2.59 -11.76
N THR A 139 -1.22 -1.82 -11.96
CA THR A 139 -0.61 -1.03 -10.88
C THR A 139 -1.11 0.40 -10.98
N ILE A 140 -1.81 0.82 -9.95
CA ILE A 140 -2.36 2.18 -9.80
C ILE A 140 -1.52 2.92 -8.79
N GLN A 141 -0.99 4.08 -9.17
CA GLN A 141 -0.18 4.92 -8.29
C GLN A 141 -0.99 6.12 -7.82
N SER A 142 -1.01 6.34 -6.50
CA SER A 142 -1.71 7.47 -5.87
C SER A 142 -0.74 8.35 -5.10
N ALA A 143 -0.80 9.67 -5.32
CA ALA A 143 -0.14 10.68 -4.49
C ALA A 143 -1.04 11.01 -3.31
N VAL A 144 -0.52 10.83 -2.10
CA VAL A 144 -1.29 10.88 -0.85
C VAL A 144 -0.66 11.84 0.13
N GLU A 145 -1.50 12.55 0.85
CA GLU A 145 -1.15 13.42 1.97
C GLU A 145 -1.87 12.93 3.22
N TYR A 146 -1.18 12.90 4.34
CA TYR A 146 -1.76 12.58 5.65
C TYR A 146 -0.86 13.09 6.78
N PHE A 147 -1.37 13.15 8.01
CA PHE A 147 -0.55 13.23 9.22
C PHE A 147 -0.20 11.81 9.64
N TYR A 148 1.09 11.54 9.75
CA TYR A 148 1.62 10.23 10.13
C TYR A 148 2.36 10.32 11.45
N SER A 149 2.03 9.46 12.39
CA SER A 149 2.78 9.35 13.64
C SER A 149 2.80 7.94 14.19
N LYS A 150 3.96 7.51 14.69
CA LYS A 150 4.09 6.38 15.62
C LYS A 150 4.28 6.92 17.03
N VAL A 151 3.45 6.46 17.95
CA VAL A 151 3.46 6.88 19.35
C VAL A 151 3.72 5.69 20.24
N ARG A 152 4.66 5.81 21.18
CA ARG A 152 4.92 4.83 22.25
C ARG A 152 5.04 5.57 23.58
N ASP A 153 4.37 5.09 24.62
CA ASP A 153 4.36 5.72 25.96
C ASP A 153 4.01 7.21 25.92
N GLY A 154 3.05 7.59 25.06
CA GLY A 154 2.59 8.97 24.88
C GLY A 154 3.56 9.88 24.09
N LYS A 155 4.73 9.37 23.67
CA LYS A 155 5.73 10.14 22.90
C LYS A 155 5.73 9.74 21.44
N VAL A 156 5.81 10.73 20.54
CA VAL A 156 6.02 10.47 19.11
C VAL A 156 7.44 9.95 18.91
N ILE A 157 7.58 8.75 18.36
CA ILE A 157 8.85 8.09 18.08
C ILE A 157 9.20 8.11 16.58
N ASP A 158 8.21 8.33 15.72
CA ASP A 158 8.40 8.48 14.27
C ASP A 158 7.26 9.34 13.70
N GLY A 159 7.55 10.12 12.65
CA GLY A 159 6.59 11.00 12.01
C GLY A 159 6.28 12.28 12.81
N SER A 160 5.11 12.88 12.56
CA SER A 160 4.66 14.11 13.22
C SER A 160 3.14 14.21 13.24
N LYS A 161 2.57 14.68 14.35
CA LYS A 161 1.14 15.00 14.45
C LYS A 161 0.77 16.37 13.87
N GLU A 162 1.77 17.22 13.62
CA GLU A 162 1.58 18.62 13.21
C GLU A 162 2.00 18.87 11.77
N ARG A 163 2.87 18.01 11.22
CA ARG A 163 3.39 18.13 9.86
C ARG A 163 2.80 17.06 8.97
N LYS A 164 2.36 17.45 7.80
CA LYS A 164 1.84 16.53 6.79
C LYS A 164 2.95 15.77 6.10
N THR A 165 2.69 14.52 5.80
CA THR A 165 3.55 13.66 4.98
C THR A 165 2.95 13.54 3.59
N GLN A 166 3.77 13.78 2.57
CA GLN A 166 3.42 13.64 1.15
C GLN A 166 4.17 12.45 0.57
N THR A 167 3.47 11.44 0.09
CA THR A 167 4.09 10.23 -0.45
C THR A 167 3.30 9.65 -1.61
N LYS A 168 3.77 8.55 -2.17
CA LYS A 168 3.09 7.78 -3.22
C LYS A 168 2.90 6.34 -2.80
N TYR A 169 1.74 5.80 -3.10
CA TYR A 169 1.46 4.37 -2.96
C TYR A 169 1.19 3.75 -4.32
N ASN A 170 1.67 2.53 -4.48
CA ASN A 170 1.22 1.63 -5.53
C ASN A 170 0.18 0.66 -4.95
N THR A 171 -0.94 0.58 -5.64
CA THR A 171 -2.02 -0.38 -5.38
C THR A 171 -2.08 -1.31 -6.58
N GLU A 172 -1.75 -2.58 -6.39
CA GLU A 172 -1.80 -3.60 -7.44
C GLU A 172 -3.12 -4.36 -7.37
N LEU A 173 -3.90 -4.27 -8.43
CA LEU A 173 -5.11 -5.05 -8.63
C LEU A 173 -4.79 -6.21 -9.57
N ILE A 174 -5.13 -7.43 -9.15
CA ILE A 174 -4.93 -8.66 -9.93
C ILE A 174 -6.26 -9.21 -10.42
N TYR A 175 -6.25 -9.70 -11.65
CA TYR A 175 -7.33 -10.48 -12.26
C TYR A 175 -6.77 -11.82 -12.70
N ILE A 176 -7.37 -12.92 -12.23
CA ILE A 176 -6.96 -14.27 -12.57
C ILE A 176 -7.93 -14.81 -13.61
N GLN A 177 -7.42 -15.06 -14.81
CA GLN A 177 -8.21 -15.59 -15.95
C GLN A 177 -8.28 -17.11 -15.95
N ASP A 178 -7.23 -17.77 -15.44
CA ASP A 178 -7.10 -19.22 -15.42
C ASP A 178 -7.34 -19.75 -14.01
N SER A 179 -8.35 -20.63 -13.88
CA SER A 179 -8.68 -21.28 -12.61
C SER A 179 -7.57 -22.18 -12.07
N ASP A 180 -6.77 -22.77 -12.97
CA ASP A 180 -5.70 -23.70 -12.58
C ASP A 180 -4.51 -22.96 -11.94
N LEU A 181 -4.32 -21.67 -12.26
CA LEU A 181 -3.32 -20.83 -11.62
C LEU A 181 -3.78 -20.27 -10.26
N ALA A 182 -5.08 -20.21 -10.02
CA ALA A 182 -5.63 -19.80 -8.71
C ALA A 182 -5.34 -20.82 -7.60
N GLU A 183 -5.06 -22.08 -7.97
CA GLU A 183 -4.69 -23.14 -7.02
C GLU A 183 -3.25 -23.00 -6.48
N PHE A 184 -2.38 -22.26 -7.18
CA PHE A 184 -0.98 -22.08 -6.78
C PHE A 184 -0.73 -20.93 -5.79
N ASP A 185 -1.62 -19.96 -5.71
CA ASP A 185 -1.53 -18.90 -4.69
C ASP A 185 -2.39 -19.32 -3.49
N HIS A 186 -1.78 -20.14 -2.64
CA HIS A 186 -2.33 -20.69 -1.39
C HIS A 186 -3.81 -20.44 -1.20
N ALA A 187 -4.58 -21.39 -1.75
CA ALA A 187 -5.96 -21.65 -1.40
C ALA A 187 -6.63 -20.42 -0.75
N ILE A 188 -7.29 -19.64 -1.55
CA ILE A 188 -8.42 -18.91 -1.00
C ILE A 188 -9.24 -20.02 -0.33
N GLY A 189 -9.04 -20.18 0.96
CA GLY A 189 -9.62 -21.26 1.76
C GLY A 189 -11.13 -21.13 1.77
N MET A 190 -11.73 -21.52 0.66
CA MET A 190 -13.17 -21.61 0.56
C MET A 190 -13.59 -22.84 1.31
N SER A 191 -14.11 -22.62 2.46
CA SER A 191 -14.82 -23.62 3.23
C SER A 191 -16.31 -23.57 2.91
N CYS A 192 -16.93 -24.72 2.86
CA CYS A 192 -18.38 -24.81 2.73
C CYS A 192 -19.06 -24.06 3.88
N PRO A 193 -20.00 -23.12 3.61
CA PRO A 193 -20.65 -22.33 4.66
C PRO A 193 -21.50 -23.18 5.61
N ASN A 194 -21.82 -24.43 5.23
CA ASN A 194 -22.63 -25.33 6.05
C ASN A 194 -21.80 -26.30 6.87
N CYS A 195 -20.76 -26.94 6.31
CA CYS A 195 -20.01 -28.00 7.00
C CYS A 195 -18.53 -27.69 7.23
N GLY A 196 -18.04 -26.54 6.79
CA GLY A 196 -16.65 -26.14 6.96
C GLY A 196 -15.64 -26.93 6.11
N ALA A 197 -16.07 -27.89 5.31
CA ALA A 197 -15.18 -28.68 4.46
C ALA A 197 -14.53 -27.82 3.36
N PRO A 198 -13.25 -28.06 3.04
CA PRO A 198 -12.58 -27.31 1.98
C PRO A 198 -13.24 -27.62 0.62
N ILE A 199 -13.50 -26.57 -0.17
CA ILE A 199 -14.00 -26.66 -1.53
C ILE A 199 -12.79 -26.76 -2.44
N LYS A 200 -12.63 -27.92 -3.06
CA LYS A 200 -11.42 -28.25 -3.83
C LYS A 200 -11.44 -27.73 -5.27
N THR A 201 -12.61 -27.41 -5.80
CA THR A 201 -12.76 -27.02 -7.21
C THR A 201 -13.64 -25.78 -7.33
N LEU A 202 -13.12 -24.74 -7.93
CA LEU A 202 -13.79 -23.43 -8.11
C LEU A 202 -15.05 -23.49 -9.00
N GLY A 203 -15.33 -24.60 -9.65
CA GLY A 203 -16.50 -24.84 -10.50
C GLY A 203 -17.64 -25.63 -9.85
N GLU A 204 -17.46 -26.14 -8.63
CA GLU A 204 -18.46 -26.96 -7.98
C GLU A 204 -19.60 -26.11 -7.42
N MET A 205 -20.80 -26.31 -7.98
CA MET A 205 -22.01 -25.66 -7.48
C MET A 205 -22.56 -26.29 -6.20
N ARG A 206 -21.97 -27.38 -5.73
CA ARG A 206 -22.38 -28.12 -4.52
C ARG A 206 -21.16 -28.69 -3.78
N CYS A 207 -21.19 -28.58 -2.47
CA CYS A 207 -20.17 -29.17 -1.62
C CYS A 207 -20.18 -30.71 -1.78
N GLU A 208 -19.02 -31.32 -2.07
CA GLU A 208 -18.87 -32.78 -2.18
C GLU A 208 -19.23 -33.55 -0.90
N TYR A 209 -19.07 -32.87 0.27
CA TYR A 209 -19.25 -33.50 1.58
C TYR A 209 -20.69 -33.42 2.10
N CYS A 210 -21.39 -32.31 1.91
CA CYS A 210 -22.71 -32.13 2.49
C CYS A 210 -23.80 -31.76 1.46
N GLY A 211 -23.46 -31.66 0.18
CA GLY A 211 -24.41 -31.32 -0.89
C GLY A 211 -24.96 -29.92 -0.88
N THR A 212 -24.55 -29.06 0.07
CA THR A 212 -25.01 -27.68 0.14
C THR A 212 -24.59 -26.92 -1.11
N LYS A 213 -25.53 -26.12 -1.65
CA LYS A 213 -25.23 -25.25 -2.79
C LYS A 213 -24.17 -24.24 -2.39
N VAL A 214 -23.05 -24.25 -3.11
CA VAL A 214 -21.96 -23.29 -2.94
C VAL A 214 -22.04 -22.31 -4.10
N THR A 215 -22.08 -21.03 -3.77
CA THR A 215 -21.97 -19.98 -4.79
C THR A 215 -20.51 -19.94 -5.23
N PRO A 216 -20.16 -20.21 -6.50
CA PRO A 216 -18.78 -20.15 -6.95
C PRO A 216 -18.28 -18.72 -6.71
N VAL A 217 -17.12 -18.59 -6.06
CA VAL A 217 -16.44 -17.29 -6.02
C VAL A 217 -16.07 -16.96 -7.45
N ASN A 218 -16.51 -15.81 -7.89
CA ASN A 218 -16.20 -15.33 -9.22
C ASN A 218 -14.68 -15.02 -9.27
N THR A 219 -13.87 -15.98 -9.75
CA THR A 219 -12.44 -15.81 -9.97
C THR A 219 -12.13 -14.71 -10.98
N LYS A 220 -13.12 -14.33 -11.79
CA LYS A 220 -13.06 -13.25 -12.76
C LYS A 220 -13.37 -11.89 -12.10
N VAL A 221 -12.74 -11.58 -10.97
CA VAL A 221 -12.92 -10.30 -10.27
C VAL A 221 -11.55 -9.72 -9.96
N TRP A 222 -11.40 -8.43 -10.22
CA TRP A 222 -10.24 -7.68 -9.79
C TRP A 222 -10.18 -7.62 -8.27
N SER A 223 -9.09 -8.11 -7.68
CA SER A 223 -8.86 -8.06 -6.23
C SER A 223 -7.59 -7.29 -5.90
N LEU A 224 -7.54 -6.71 -4.72
CA LEU A 224 -6.34 -6.06 -4.21
C LEU A 224 -5.28 -7.11 -3.90
N HIS A 225 -4.15 -7.05 -4.60
CA HIS A 225 -3.05 -8.00 -4.51
C HIS A 225 -1.90 -7.49 -3.65
N LYS A 226 -1.52 -6.21 -3.85
CA LYS A 226 -0.45 -5.56 -3.08
C LYS A 226 -0.76 -4.08 -2.86
N ILE A 227 -0.26 -3.58 -1.75
CA ILE A 227 -0.19 -2.15 -1.44
C ILE A 227 1.20 -1.85 -0.89
N TYR A 228 1.90 -0.86 -1.43
CA TYR A 228 3.20 -0.47 -0.93
C TYR A 228 3.52 0.99 -1.23
N GLU A 229 4.29 1.60 -0.33
CA GLU A 229 4.77 2.97 -0.46
C GLU A 229 5.96 3.03 -1.42
N VAL A 230 5.93 3.96 -2.38
CA VAL A 230 6.99 4.11 -3.39
C VAL A 230 8.18 4.86 -2.81
N GLY A 231 9.35 4.22 -2.86
CA GLY A 231 10.60 4.82 -2.38
C GLY A 231 10.84 4.68 -0.87
N SER A 232 9.93 4.06 -0.14
CA SER A 232 10.15 3.67 1.25
C SER A 232 10.81 2.30 1.33
N ARG A 233 11.83 2.17 2.19
CA ARG A 233 12.32 0.85 2.63
C ARG A 233 11.44 0.26 3.74
N ARG A 234 10.28 0.91 4.01
CA ARG A 234 9.36 0.56 5.08
C ARG A 234 8.21 -0.25 4.52
N LEU A 235 8.38 -1.53 4.53
CA LEU A 235 7.34 -2.54 4.60
C LEU A 235 7.84 -3.65 5.49
#